data_dc7a3141f6cc3a258c5ef6df2dd51f54
#
_entry.id   dc7a3141f6cc3a258c5ef6df2dd51f54
#
_cell.length_a   1.000
_cell.length_b   1.000
_cell.length_c   1.000
_cell.angle_alpha   90.00
_cell.angle_beta   90.00
_cell.angle_gamma   90.00
#
_symmetry.space_group_name_H-M   'P 1'
#
loop_
_entity.id
_entity.type
_entity.pdbx_description
1 polymer ?
#
loop_
_entity_poly.entity_id
_entity_poly.type
_entity_poly.pdbx_seq_one_letter_code
_entity_poly.pdbx_strand_id
1 'polypeptide(L)'
;MMAVKNLDILESKKQEILQLMHEAMQQDDLKAFDKNFMQLCENIQESVLEQARSEIRQSKDTTVLATRGVRQLTATETEYYQAIIGAMKSQDPKQALGNLDVTMPETIVDSVFNDLETDHPLLSKIQFTSVTGLTRMMMNTNGFQKAAWGKLTGKIIQELESGFKEVDVTQDKLSAFIPISKAMLDLGPQWLDNYIRTILYEALANGLEDGIVNGTGKDEPIGMTKQVGDTVTVTAGVYPDKATVKITKFDNIQLNKQAAILTLNEKGQTRPVNNLIMLVNPSDYYSKVLPAIQYPAPGGGYVSALPFDIDVMQSAAVEKGKAVFGIANLYFMGAGMGNKGNILYSDEYHFLEDERVYLIKLYAHGFPIDNNSFIVFDISNLQPAHYKVETIANTTEVDDATLADLKFSNKKFNETFASGTTAYTVTTTDASNTITALPADATAEVEIEFKEDKYPNGTKLTWDAGSNTVKVNVTDGAATETYTITVTKE
;
A
#
# COMPACT_ATOMS: atom_id res chain seq x y z
N MET A 1 -12.44 35.11 -19.49
CA MET A 1 -11.97 36.33 -20.14
C MET A 1 -13.07 37.11 -20.91
N MET A 2 -14.07 36.48 -21.54
CA MET A 2 -15.17 37.23 -22.18
C MET A 2 -16.22 37.79 -21.21
N ALA A 3 -16.55 37.10 -20.11
CA ALA A 3 -17.58 37.56 -19.16
C ALA A 3 -17.15 38.80 -18.33
N VAL A 4 -15.88 38.91 -17.99
CA VAL A 4 -15.32 40.07 -17.27
C VAL A 4 -15.37 41.34 -18.15
N LYS A 5 -15.09 41.21 -19.44
CA LYS A 5 -15.20 42.36 -20.39
C LYS A 5 -16.62 42.89 -20.53
N ASN A 6 -17.65 42.04 -20.40
CA ASN A 6 -19.05 42.48 -20.51
C ASN A 6 -19.51 43.28 -19.29
N LEU A 7 -19.11 42.90 -18.09
CA LEU A 7 -19.42 43.61 -16.85
C LEU A 7 -18.77 45.01 -16.81
N ASP A 8 -17.51 45.12 -17.20
CA ASP A 8 -16.79 46.39 -17.29
C ASP A 8 -17.44 47.37 -18.32
N ILE A 9 -17.92 46.80 -19.42
CA ILE A 9 -18.63 47.60 -20.45
C ILE A 9 -19.99 48.10 -19.94
N LEU A 10 -20.74 47.25 -19.19
CA LEU A 10 -22.01 47.64 -18.61
C LEU A 10 -21.84 48.70 -17.51
N GLU A 11 -20.77 48.59 -16.72
CA GLU A 11 -20.46 49.58 -15.70
C GLU A 11 -20.04 50.93 -16.28
N SER A 12 -19.25 50.92 -17.37
CA SER A 12 -18.92 52.14 -18.13
C SER A 12 -20.15 52.80 -18.73
N LYS A 13 -21.06 52.02 -19.33
CA LYS A 13 -22.36 52.54 -19.86
C LYS A 13 -23.25 53.10 -18.76
N LYS A 14 -23.26 52.49 -17.58
CA LYS A 14 -24.01 52.98 -16.41
C LYS A 14 -23.54 54.39 -16.02
N GLN A 15 -22.23 54.61 -15.98
CA GLN A 15 -21.66 55.92 -15.66
C GLN A 15 -22.01 56.98 -16.72
N GLU A 16 -21.95 56.59 -18.01
CA GLU A 16 -22.35 57.47 -19.13
C GLU A 16 -23.83 57.86 -19.04
N ILE A 17 -24.73 56.91 -18.79
CA ILE A 17 -26.17 57.17 -18.64
C ILE A 17 -26.43 58.05 -17.42
N LEU A 18 -25.75 57.86 -16.30
CA LEU A 18 -25.88 58.73 -15.12
C LEU A 18 -25.44 60.15 -15.41
N GLN A 19 -24.40 60.33 -16.22
CA GLN A 19 -23.95 61.65 -16.66
C GLN A 19 -24.96 62.31 -17.55
N LEU A 20 -25.55 61.63 -18.55
CA LEU A 20 -26.62 62.13 -19.41
C LEU A 20 -27.90 62.45 -18.63
N MET A 21 -28.22 61.70 -17.55
CA MET A 21 -29.32 62.02 -16.65
C MET A 21 -29.08 63.37 -15.92
N HIS A 22 -27.84 63.54 -15.43
CA HIS A 22 -27.46 64.75 -14.73
C HIS A 22 -27.51 66.00 -15.64
N GLU A 23 -27.08 65.84 -16.87
CA GLU A 23 -27.16 66.90 -17.89
C GLU A 23 -28.63 67.24 -18.25
N ALA A 24 -29.50 66.21 -18.41
CA ALA A 24 -30.91 66.41 -18.66
C ALA A 24 -31.64 67.15 -17.51
N MET A 25 -31.21 66.81 -16.26
CA MET A 25 -31.76 67.47 -15.08
C MET A 25 -31.33 68.92 -14.93
N GLN A 26 -30.09 69.28 -15.36
CA GLN A 26 -29.61 70.67 -15.40
C GLN A 26 -30.29 71.48 -16.46
N GLN A 27 -30.77 70.90 -17.59
CA GLN A 27 -31.45 71.52 -18.69
C GLN A 27 -33.00 71.55 -18.57
N ASP A 28 -33.54 71.00 -17.45
CA ASP A 28 -34.98 70.86 -17.17
C ASP A 28 -35.76 70.11 -18.27
N ASP A 29 -35.08 69.20 -19.00
CA ASP A 29 -35.64 68.33 -20.02
C ASP A 29 -36.11 66.99 -19.40
N LEU A 30 -37.35 66.99 -18.93
CA LEU A 30 -38.01 65.83 -18.32
C LEU A 30 -38.13 64.66 -19.30
N LYS A 31 -38.26 64.89 -20.61
CA LYS A 31 -38.36 63.81 -21.61
C LYS A 31 -37.01 63.07 -21.79
N ALA A 32 -35.92 63.80 -21.80
CA ALA A 32 -34.59 63.28 -21.91
C ALA A 32 -34.23 62.54 -20.60
N PHE A 33 -34.63 63.03 -19.41
CA PHE A 33 -34.46 62.37 -18.12
C PHE A 33 -35.19 61.05 -18.08
N ASP A 34 -36.50 60.98 -18.40
CA ASP A 34 -37.29 59.76 -18.42
C ASP A 34 -36.72 58.72 -19.36
N LYS A 35 -36.25 59.11 -20.53
CA LYS A 35 -35.58 58.19 -21.46
C LYS A 35 -34.30 57.66 -20.95
N ASN A 36 -33.44 58.46 -20.35
CA ASN A 36 -32.19 58.04 -19.78
C ASN A 36 -32.40 57.16 -18.49
N PHE A 37 -33.45 57.48 -17.73
CA PHE A 37 -33.85 56.65 -16.60
C PHE A 37 -34.29 55.24 -17.01
N MET A 38 -35.09 55.13 -18.08
CA MET A 38 -35.45 53.83 -18.66
C MET A 38 -34.22 53.06 -19.13
N GLN A 39 -33.26 53.72 -19.79
CA GLN A 39 -32.00 53.10 -20.20
C GLN A 39 -31.13 52.64 -19.00
N LEU A 40 -31.16 53.42 -17.91
CA LEU A 40 -30.49 53.00 -16.66
C LEU A 40 -31.11 51.74 -16.08
N CYS A 41 -32.46 51.68 -16.06
CA CYS A 41 -33.17 50.47 -15.58
C CYS A 41 -32.85 49.24 -16.43
N GLU A 42 -32.83 49.39 -17.76
CA GLU A 42 -32.45 48.29 -18.67
C GLU A 42 -31.00 47.86 -18.47
N ASN A 43 -30.06 48.79 -18.31
CA ASN A 43 -28.64 48.48 -18.05
C ASN A 43 -28.44 47.77 -16.74
N ILE A 44 -29.13 48.17 -15.66
CA ILE A 44 -29.10 47.52 -14.37
C ILE A 44 -29.67 46.08 -14.48
N GLN A 45 -30.78 45.91 -15.19
CA GLN A 45 -31.38 44.59 -15.42
C GLN A 45 -30.43 43.65 -16.18
N GLU A 46 -29.78 44.17 -17.23
CA GLU A 46 -28.79 43.43 -18.04
C GLU A 46 -27.55 43.06 -17.19
N SER A 47 -27.07 43.97 -16.34
CA SER A 47 -25.96 43.73 -15.42
C SER A 47 -26.28 42.63 -14.42
N VAL A 48 -27.47 42.65 -13.79
CA VAL A 48 -27.92 41.62 -12.85
C VAL A 48 -28.08 40.26 -13.54
N LEU A 49 -28.62 40.24 -14.76
CA LEU A 49 -28.75 39.01 -15.57
C LEU A 49 -27.39 38.42 -15.94
N GLU A 50 -26.41 39.24 -16.30
CA GLU A 50 -25.07 38.78 -16.67
C GLU A 50 -24.31 38.29 -15.42
N GLN A 51 -24.49 38.95 -14.27
CA GLN A 51 -23.95 38.51 -12.99
C GLN A 51 -24.54 37.16 -12.58
N ALA A 52 -25.86 37.00 -12.65
CA ALA A 52 -26.53 35.73 -12.37
C ALA A 52 -26.09 34.61 -13.33
N ARG A 53 -25.92 34.92 -14.63
CA ARG A 53 -25.38 33.97 -15.60
C ARG A 53 -23.93 33.58 -15.31
N SER A 54 -23.10 34.50 -14.84
CA SER A 54 -21.72 34.20 -14.45
C SER A 54 -21.67 33.28 -13.22
N GLU A 55 -22.52 33.53 -12.20
CA GLU A 55 -22.65 32.70 -11.00
C GLU A 55 -23.19 31.31 -11.34
N ILE A 56 -24.18 31.18 -12.24
CA ILE A 56 -24.70 29.91 -12.72
C ILE A 56 -23.62 29.10 -13.48
N ARG A 57 -22.81 29.77 -14.32
CA ARG A 57 -21.69 29.09 -15.01
C ARG A 57 -20.64 28.64 -14.02
N GLN A 58 -20.25 29.47 -13.07
CA GLN A 58 -19.30 29.14 -12.03
C GLN A 58 -19.80 27.99 -11.16
N SER A 59 -21.09 27.99 -10.79
CA SER A 59 -21.73 26.88 -10.06
C SER A 59 -21.77 25.58 -10.87
N LYS A 60 -22.00 25.62 -12.18
CA LYS A 60 -21.93 24.43 -13.06
C LYS A 60 -20.50 23.90 -13.20
N ASP A 61 -19.53 24.76 -13.37
CA ASP A 61 -18.12 24.38 -13.46
C ASP A 61 -17.64 23.77 -12.13
N THR A 62 -18.07 24.32 -10.99
CA THR A 62 -17.79 23.77 -9.66
C THR A 62 -18.44 22.39 -9.47
N THR A 63 -19.68 22.19 -9.93
CA THR A 63 -20.35 20.88 -9.88
C THR A 63 -19.63 19.83 -10.74
N VAL A 64 -19.14 20.21 -11.93
CA VAL A 64 -18.35 19.34 -12.80
C VAL A 64 -17.01 18.96 -12.15
N LEU A 65 -16.34 19.90 -11.51
CA LEU A 65 -15.10 19.66 -10.80
C LEU A 65 -15.31 18.74 -9.59
N ALA A 66 -16.38 18.93 -8.81
CA ALA A 66 -16.75 18.04 -7.72
C ALA A 66 -17.04 16.60 -8.20
N THR A 67 -17.72 16.47 -9.34
CA THR A 67 -18.00 15.16 -9.96
C THR A 67 -16.71 14.45 -10.42
N ARG A 68 -15.65 15.20 -10.67
CA ARG A 68 -14.31 14.69 -11.03
C ARG A 68 -13.42 14.46 -9.80
N GLY A 69 -13.95 14.55 -8.57
CA GLY A 69 -13.21 14.33 -7.33
C GLY A 69 -12.33 15.52 -6.91
N VAL A 70 -12.49 16.69 -7.51
CA VAL A 70 -11.78 17.91 -7.07
C VAL A 70 -12.56 18.54 -5.93
N ARG A 71 -11.94 18.60 -4.72
CA ARG A 71 -12.53 19.29 -3.57
C ARG A 71 -12.73 20.78 -3.89
N GLN A 72 -13.87 21.29 -3.48
CA GLN A 72 -14.16 22.71 -3.56
C GLN A 72 -13.81 23.41 -2.26
N LEU A 73 -13.24 24.60 -2.40
CA LEU A 73 -13.01 25.46 -1.25
C LEU A 73 -14.34 26.01 -0.74
N THR A 74 -14.49 26.03 0.59
CA THR A 74 -15.57 26.77 1.23
C THR A 74 -15.38 28.28 1.04
N ALA A 75 -16.41 29.07 1.28
CA ALA A 75 -16.31 30.53 1.17
C ALA A 75 -15.20 31.07 2.11
N THR A 76 -15.12 30.56 3.32
CA THR A 76 -14.09 30.96 4.30
C THR A 76 -12.68 30.53 3.89
N GLU A 77 -12.52 29.36 3.31
CA GLU A 77 -11.23 28.90 2.77
C GLU A 77 -10.79 29.73 1.56
N THR A 78 -11.71 30.06 0.67
CA THR A 78 -11.44 30.91 -0.49
C THR A 78 -11.02 32.31 -0.06
N GLU A 79 -11.73 32.88 0.90
CA GLU A 79 -11.42 34.20 1.48
C GLU A 79 -10.05 34.20 2.19
N TYR A 80 -9.75 33.13 2.93
CA TYR A 80 -8.45 32.93 3.57
C TYR A 80 -7.31 32.92 2.54
N TYR A 81 -7.39 32.08 1.51
CA TYR A 81 -6.33 32.02 0.50
C TYR A 81 -6.25 33.28 -0.37
N GLN A 82 -7.36 33.95 -0.68
CA GLN A 82 -7.37 35.23 -1.39
C GLN A 82 -6.72 36.32 -0.56
N ALA A 83 -7.01 36.37 0.75
CA ALA A 83 -6.41 37.33 1.66
C ALA A 83 -4.88 37.12 1.77
N ILE A 84 -4.42 35.86 1.87
CA ILE A 84 -3.00 35.53 1.83
C ILE A 84 -2.35 35.97 0.52
N ILE A 85 -2.92 35.60 -0.62
CA ILE A 85 -2.38 35.96 -1.93
C ILE A 85 -2.35 37.49 -2.12
N GLY A 86 -3.39 38.18 -1.69
CA GLY A 86 -3.47 39.64 -1.75
C GLY A 86 -2.41 40.34 -0.90
N ALA A 87 -2.24 39.84 0.33
CA ALA A 87 -1.22 40.35 1.22
C ALA A 87 0.21 40.10 0.69
N MET A 88 0.44 38.93 0.10
CA MET A 88 1.74 38.57 -0.48
C MET A 88 2.09 39.39 -1.74
N LYS A 89 1.09 39.87 -2.49
CA LYS A 89 1.26 40.73 -3.67
C LYS A 89 1.33 42.24 -3.34
N SER A 90 1.19 42.62 -2.06
CA SER A 90 1.27 44.03 -1.64
C SER A 90 2.70 44.53 -1.67
N GLN A 91 2.86 45.90 -1.70
CA GLN A 91 4.18 46.55 -1.71
C GLN A 91 4.99 46.29 -0.43
N ASP A 92 4.33 46.02 0.69
CA ASP A 92 4.95 45.60 1.96
C ASP A 92 4.25 44.34 2.50
N PRO A 93 4.64 43.16 2.02
CA PRO A 93 4.01 41.88 2.40
C PRO A 93 4.08 41.59 3.90
N LYS A 94 5.15 42.01 4.59
CA LYS A 94 5.32 41.81 6.03
C LYS A 94 4.27 42.53 6.85
N GLN A 95 4.01 43.80 6.53
CA GLN A 95 3.05 44.61 7.25
C GLN A 95 1.61 44.23 6.92
N ALA A 96 1.36 43.86 5.64
CA ALA A 96 0.04 43.42 5.18
C ALA A 96 -0.39 42.09 5.81
N LEU A 97 0.53 41.14 6.01
CA LEU A 97 0.25 39.86 6.65
C LEU A 97 0.28 39.91 8.18
N GLY A 98 1.10 40.77 8.76
CA GLY A 98 1.09 41.01 10.23
C GLY A 98 -0.22 41.64 10.71
N ASN A 99 -0.94 42.31 9.83
CA ASN A 99 -2.27 42.90 10.08
C ASN A 99 -3.42 42.00 9.63
N LEU A 100 -3.14 40.86 9.02
CA LEU A 100 -4.14 39.86 8.65
C LEU A 100 -4.55 39.07 9.90
N ASP A 101 -5.69 39.38 10.45
CA ASP A 101 -6.32 38.63 11.54
C ASP A 101 -7.09 37.41 10.97
N VAL A 102 -6.44 36.67 10.04
CA VAL A 102 -7.07 35.54 9.35
C VAL A 102 -6.37 34.26 9.81
N THR A 103 -7.03 33.54 10.71
CA THR A 103 -6.62 32.19 11.10
C THR A 103 -6.99 31.18 10.04
N MET A 104 -6.18 30.14 9.85
CA MET A 104 -6.50 29.04 8.95
C MET A 104 -7.84 28.40 9.36
N PRO A 105 -8.79 28.25 8.42
CA PRO A 105 -10.06 27.58 8.72
C PRO A 105 -9.88 26.17 9.27
N GLU A 106 -10.65 25.79 10.30
CA GLU A 106 -10.62 24.44 10.90
C GLU A 106 -10.90 23.36 9.83
N THR A 107 -11.73 23.66 8.85
CA THR A 107 -12.08 22.76 7.74
C THR A 107 -10.89 22.32 6.87
N ILE A 108 -9.83 23.13 6.77
CA ILE A 108 -8.59 22.74 6.08
C ILE A 108 -7.83 21.72 6.93
N VAL A 109 -7.71 21.97 8.23
CA VAL A 109 -7.02 21.06 9.16
C VAL A 109 -7.74 19.73 9.24
N ASP A 110 -9.07 19.74 9.43
CA ASP A 110 -9.90 18.53 9.49
C ASP A 110 -9.79 17.72 8.18
N SER A 111 -9.71 18.38 7.04
CA SER A 111 -9.57 17.69 5.76
C SER A 111 -8.20 17.03 5.59
N VAL A 112 -7.12 17.63 6.08
CA VAL A 112 -5.78 17.02 6.11
C VAL A 112 -5.79 15.77 6.99
N PHE A 113 -6.41 15.82 8.17
CA PHE A 113 -6.52 14.64 9.04
C PHE A 113 -7.39 13.53 8.43
N ASN A 114 -8.51 13.87 7.80
CA ASN A 114 -9.34 12.89 7.10
C ASN A 114 -8.61 12.23 5.91
N ASP A 115 -7.82 13.01 5.18
CA ASP A 115 -6.99 12.49 4.10
C ASP A 115 -5.89 11.56 4.65
N LEU A 116 -5.28 11.88 5.80
CA LEU A 116 -4.32 11.02 6.51
C LEU A 116 -4.90 9.65 6.85
N GLU A 117 -6.14 9.60 7.34
CA GLU A 117 -6.81 8.34 7.66
C GLU A 117 -7.20 7.55 6.41
N THR A 118 -7.50 8.22 5.29
CA THR A 118 -8.00 7.56 4.07
C THR A 118 -6.89 6.92 3.24
N ASP A 119 -5.76 7.61 3.05
CA ASP A 119 -4.72 7.18 2.13
C ASP A 119 -3.58 6.40 2.81
N HIS A 120 -3.42 6.53 4.15
CA HIS A 120 -2.44 5.80 4.94
C HIS A 120 -3.10 4.68 5.75
N PRO A 121 -3.05 3.43 5.28
CA PRO A 121 -3.75 2.31 5.91
C PRO A 121 -3.38 2.09 7.39
N LEU A 122 -2.12 2.34 7.77
CA LEU A 122 -1.69 2.24 9.16
C LEU A 122 -2.40 3.27 10.04
N LEU A 123 -2.43 4.53 9.61
CA LEU A 123 -3.05 5.61 10.39
C LEU A 123 -4.55 5.40 10.57
N SER A 124 -5.25 4.81 9.57
CA SER A 124 -6.67 4.47 9.66
C SER A 124 -6.98 3.37 10.70
N LYS A 125 -6.00 2.53 11.04
CA LYS A 125 -6.16 1.44 12.02
C LYS A 125 -5.81 1.84 13.44
N ILE A 126 -5.11 2.95 13.62
CA ILE A 126 -4.72 3.47 14.94
C ILE A 126 -5.78 4.42 15.45
N GLN A 127 -6.13 4.27 16.72
CA GLN A 127 -7.11 5.15 17.36
C GLN A 127 -6.43 6.43 17.82
N PHE A 128 -6.70 7.53 17.11
CA PHE A 128 -6.28 8.86 17.54
C PHE A 128 -7.22 9.39 18.63
N THR A 129 -6.62 9.83 19.74
CA THR A 129 -7.37 10.46 20.84
C THR A 129 -6.98 11.94 20.92
N SER A 130 -7.97 12.82 20.85
CA SER A 130 -7.74 14.26 21.01
C SER A 130 -7.34 14.56 22.45
N VAL A 131 -6.14 15.12 22.65
CA VAL A 131 -5.59 15.50 23.96
C VAL A 131 -5.28 16.99 24.01
N THR A 132 -5.79 17.69 25.02
CA THR A 132 -5.51 19.10 25.26
C THR A 132 -4.52 19.23 26.40
N GLY A 133 -3.23 19.49 26.07
CA GLY A 133 -2.17 19.69 27.06
C GLY A 133 -1.65 18.41 27.72
N LEU A 134 -1.08 18.54 28.91
CA LEU A 134 -0.66 17.41 29.75
C LEU A 134 -1.88 16.60 30.16
N THR A 135 -2.06 15.44 29.53
CA THR A 135 -3.18 14.56 29.85
C THR A 135 -2.65 13.33 30.58
N ARG A 136 -3.18 13.11 31.80
CA ARG A 136 -2.99 11.86 32.51
C ARG A 136 -3.97 10.84 31.99
N MET A 137 -3.45 9.79 31.40
CA MET A 137 -4.29 8.68 30.94
C MET A 137 -4.32 7.59 32.03
N MET A 138 -5.52 7.20 32.43
CA MET A 138 -5.69 6.07 33.32
C MET A 138 -5.87 4.81 32.48
N MET A 139 -4.90 3.93 32.50
CA MET A 139 -4.98 2.63 31.83
C MET A 139 -5.32 1.53 32.83
N ASN A 140 -6.26 0.66 32.47
CA ASN A 140 -6.53 -0.55 33.23
C ASN A 140 -5.46 -1.60 32.89
N THR A 141 -4.54 -1.82 33.81
CA THR A 141 -3.46 -2.79 33.63
C THR A 141 -3.84 -4.22 34.07
N ASN A 142 -5.01 -4.42 34.68
CA ASN A 142 -5.40 -5.69 35.26
C ASN A 142 -6.19 -6.63 34.33
N GLY A 143 -6.28 -6.34 33.01
CA GLY A 143 -6.85 -7.26 32.01
C GLY A 143 -8.29 -7.69 32.32
N PHE A 144 -8.65 -8.88 31.88
CA PHE A 144 -10.00 -9.41 32.01
C PHE A 144 -10.23 -10.03 33.39
N GLN A 145 -10.86 -9.29 34.32
CA GLN A 145 -11.26 -9.80 35.62
C GLN A 145 -12.67 -10.37 35.55
N LYS A 146 -12.91 -11.53 36.15
CA LYS A 146 -14.21 -12.21 36.16
C LYS A 146 -14.99 -11.82 37.39
N ALA A 147 -16.25 -11.41 37.21
CA ALA A 147 -17.20 -11.37 38.29
C ALA A 147 -17.58 -12.81 38.73
N ALA A 148 -17.73 -13.03 40.01
CA ALA A 148 -18.13 -14.33 40.55
C ALA A 148 -19.67 -14.47 40.62
N TRP A 149 -20.15 -15.61 40.17
CA TRP A 149 -21.57 -15.97 40.35
C TRP A 149 -21.79 -16.46 41.79
N GLY A 150 -22.78 -15.88 42.46
CA GLY A 150 -23.18 -16.27 43.83
C GLY A 150 -24.66 -16.51 43.93
N LYS A 151 -25.12 -17.10 45.07
CA LYS A 151 -26.55 -17.21 45.39
C LYS A 151 -27.15 -15.83 45.57
N LEU A 152 -28.41 -15.65 45.18
CA LEU A 152 -29.13 -14.37 45.22
C LEU A 152 -29.07 -13.69 46.62
N THR A 153 -28.98 -14.47 47.69
CA THR A 153 -28.87 -14.02 49.08
C THR A 153 -27.48 -14.14 49.69
N GLY A 154 -26.45 -14.49 48.88
CA GLY A 154 -25.08 -14.67 49.34
C GLY A 154 -24.34 -13.32 49.42
N LYS A 155 -23.28 -13.31 50.27
CA LYS A 155 -22.37 -12.15 50.30
C LYS A 155 -21.66 -11.99 48.97
N ILE A 156 -21.39 -10.75 48.50
CA ILE A 156 -20.53 -10.45 47.37
C ILE A 156 -19.12 -10.88 47.75
N ILE A 157 -18.54 -11.85 47.01
CA ILE A 157 -17.30 -12.56 47.37
C ILE A 157 -16.09 -12.05 46.57
N GLN A 158 -16.35 -11.38 45.42
CA GLN A 158 -15.25 -10.99 44.50
C GLN A 158 -15.00 -9.49 44.59
N GLU A 159 -13.85 -9.15 45.11
CA GLU A 159 -13.28 -7.82 44.97
C GLU A 159 -12.51 -7.71 43.66
N LEU A 160 -12.81 -6.72 42.84
CA LEU A 160 -12.06 -6.43 41.63
C LEU A 160 -10.89 -5.53 42.01
N GLU A 161 -9.66 -5.99 41.77
CA GLU A 161 -8.48 -5.16 41.94
C GLU A 161 -8.47 -4.05 40.88
N SER A 162 -8.49 -2.81 41.32
CA SER A 162 -8.33 -1.64 40.44
C SER A 162 -6.85 -1.41 40.14
N GLY A 163 -6.35 -2.04 39.06
CA GLY A 163 -5.01 -1.72 38.55
C GLY A 163 -5.05 -0.56 37.57
N PHE A 164 -5.11 0.66 38.09
CA PHE A 164 -4.94 1.84 37.26
C PHE A 164 -3.48 2.25 37.24
N LYS A 165 -2.89 2.35 36.05
CA LYS A 165 -1.59 2.98 35.84
C LYS A 165 -1.81 4.38 35.30
N GLU A 166 -1.33 5.40 36.00
CA GLU A 166 -1.24 6.75 35.47
C GLU A 166 -0.07 6.80 34.50
N VAL A 167 -0.34 7.18 33.26
CA VAL A 167 0.69 7.47 32.26
C VAL A 167 0.63 8.95 31.99
N ASP A 168 1.69 9.67 32.35
CA ASP A 168 1.84 11.07 31.96
C ASP A 168 2.17 11.13 30.47
N VAL A 169 1.22 11.62 29.68
CA VAL A 169 1.40 11.83 28.24
C VAL A 169 2.00 13.22 28.04
N THR A 170 3.29 13.28 27.86
CA THR A 170 3.97 14.50 27.39
C THR A 170 3.77 14.60 25.87
N GLN A 171 3.50 15.79 25.37
CA GLN A 171 3.31 15.98 23.94
C GLN A 171 4.63 16.29 23.27
N ASP A 172 5.00 15.51 22.28
CA ASP A 172 6.11 15.79 21.39
C ASP A 172 5.66 16.67 20.23
N LYS A 173 6.61 17.38 19.63
CA LYS A 173 6.32 18.32 18.55
C LYS A 173 6.76 17.76 17.20
N LEU A 174 5.82 17.35 16.38
CA LEU A 174 6.04 17.12 14.95
C LEU A 174 5.85 18.45 14.21
N SER A 175 6.83 18.87 13.42
CA SER A 175 6.74 20.11 12.65
C SER A 175 7.22 19.89 11.23
N ALA A 176 6.47 20.45 10.29
CA ALA A 176 6.84 20.48 8.87
C ALA A 176 6.82 21.93 8.39
N PHE A 177 7.73 22.28 7.50
CA PHE A 177 7.75 23.61 6.88
C PHE A 177 7.70 23.47 5.35
N ILE A 178 7.05 24.45 4.73
CA ILE A 178 6.85 24.48 3.28
C ILE A 178 7.39 25.80 2.75
N PRO A 179 8.44 25.79 1.91
CA PRO A 179 8.82 26.96 1.13
C PRO A 179 7.86 27.13 -0.05
N ILE A 180 7.35 28.35 -0.26
CA ILE A 180 6.48 28.70 -1.38
C ILE A 180 7.13 29.87 -2.12
N SER A 181 7.48 29.64 -3.38
CA SER A 181 7.97 30.69 -4.27
C SER A 181 6.86 31.71 -4.58
N LYS A 182 7.18 32.99 -4.62
CA LYS A 182 6.21 34.05 -4.97
C LYS A 182 5.60 33.84 -6.34
N ALA A 183 6.31 33.22 -7.30
CA ALA A 183 5.78 32.87 -8.60
C ALA A 183 4.60 31.88 -8.55
N MET A 184 4.53 31.02 -7.52
CA MET A 184 3.42 30.08 -7.36
C MET A 184 2.10 30.76 -6.98
N LEU A 185 2.17 31.97 -6.41
CA LEU A 185 0.98 32.73 -6.02
C LEU A 185 0.14 33.19 -7.20
N ASP A 186 0.72 33.25 -8.40
CA ASP A 186 0.01 33.61 -9.61
C ASP A 186 -0.94 32.52 -10.13
N LEU A 187 -0.83 31.29 -9.61
CA LEU A 187 -1.66 30.14 -9.98
C LEU A 187 -3.05 30.16 -9.33
N GLY A 188 -3.25 30.99 -8.33
CA GLY A 188 -4.55 31.19 -7.68
C GLY A 188 -4.84 30.33 -6.45
N PRO A 189 -5.96 30.59 -5.74
CA PRO A 189 -6.24 30.02 -4.43
C PRO A 189 -6.42 28.50 -4.45
N GLN A 190 -7.10 27.96 -5.46
CA GLN A 190 -7.36 26.51 -5.58
C GLN A 190 -6.08 25.70 -5.74
N TRP A 191 -5.15 26.22 -6.52
CA TRP A 191 -3.85 25.57 -6.70
C TRP A 191 -3.04 25.59 -5.42
N LEU A 192 -3.02 26.74 -4.74
CA LEU A 192 -2.28 26.92 -3.47
C LEU A 192 -2.80 25.98 -2.38
N ASP A 193 -4.12 25.84 -2.27
CA ASP A 193 -4.74 24.87 -1.34
C ASP A 193 -4.29 23.44 -1.62
N ASN A 194 -4.43 22.98 -2.87
CA ASN A 194 -4.02 21.64 -3.24
C ASN A 194 -2.54 21.38 -2.99
N TYR A 195 -1.68 22.34 -3.31
CA TYR A 195 -0.24 22.23 -3.09
C TYR A 195 0.11 22.11 -1.60
N ILE A 196 -0.41 23.02 -0.78
CA ILE A 196 -0.16 23.03 0.68
C ILE A 196 -0.67 21.71 1.30
N ARG A 197 -1.88 21.31 0.96
CA ARG A 197 -2.48 20.07 1.50
C ARG A 197 -1.66 18.85 1.14
N THR A 198 -1.28 18.68 -0.12
CA THR A 198 -0.50 17.52 -0.56
C THR A 198 0.82 17.42 0.20
N ILE A 199 1.58 18.52 0.29
CA ILE A 199 2.87 18.49 0.99
C ILE A 199 2.70 18.31 2.50
N LEU A 200 1.73 18.97 3.12
CA LEU A 200 1.47 18.82 4.55
C LEU A 200 1.03 17.38 4.86
N TYR A 201 0.15 16.84 4.05
CA TYR A 201 -0.31 15.46 4.15
C TYR A 201 0.88 14.48 4.11
N GLU A 202 1.71 14.54 3.06
CA GLU A 202 2.86 13.66 2.91
C GLU A 202 3.87 13.81 4.07
N ALA A 203 4.16 15.04 4.45
CA ALA A 203 5.14 15.29 5.52
C ALA A 203 4.63 14.81 6.89
N LEU A 204 3.38 15.08 7.24
CA LEU A 204 2.79 14.63 8.50
C LEU A 204 2.57 13.13 8.54
N ALA A 205 2.06 12.54 7.43
CA ALA A 205 1.85 11.10 7.33
C ALA A 205 3.15 10.32 7.53
N ASN A 206 4.18 10.68 6.77
CA ASN A 206 5.48 10.02 6.85
C ASN A 206 6.10 10.19 8.24
N GLY A 207 6.03 11.39 8.83
CA GLY A 207 6.55 11.65 10.17
C GLY A 207 5.78 10.92 11.27
N LEU A 208 4.45 10.82 11.16
CA LEU A 208 3.62 10.04 12.08
C LEU A 208 3.89 8.54 11.95
N GLU A 209 3.93 8.01 10.72
CA GLU A 209 4.21 6.59 10.49
C GLU A 209 5.59 6.21 11.03
N ASP A 210 6.62 7.02 10.78
CA ASP A 210 7.95 6.74 11.29
C ASP A 210 7.99 6.77 12.83
N GLY A 211 7.40 7.79 13.45
CA GLY A 211 7.28 7.88 14.91
C GLY A 211 6.49 6.69 15.52
N ILE A 212 5.41 6.25 14.87
CA ILE A 212 4.59 5.13 15.32
C ILE A 212 5.34 3.79 15.19
N VAL A 213 6.11 3.60 14.12
CA VAL A 213 6.82 2.35 13.87
C VAL A 213 8.17 2.31 14.60
N ASN A 214 9.00 3.35 14.48
CA ASN A 214 10.41 3.34 14.88
C ASN A 214 10.75 4.30 16.03
N GLY A 215 9.87 5.23 16.38
CA GLY A 215 10.16 6.29 17.35
C GLY A 215 10.83 5.78 18.62
N THR A 216 11.82 6.51 19.09
CA THR A 216 12.67 6.09 20.22
C THR A 216 12.06 6.39 21.59
N GLY A 217 11.03 7.23 21.65
CA GLY A 217 10.42 7.73 22.87
C GLY A 217 11.09 8.97 23.45
N LYS A 218 12.18 9.45 22.82
CA LYS A 218 12.85 10.67 23.24
C LYS A 218 12.49 11.81 22.29
N ASP A 219 11.70 12.76 22.75
CA ASP A 219 11.18 13.88 21.95
C ASP A 219 10.36 13.44 20.73
N GLU A 220 9.89 12.19 20.74
CA GLU A 220 9.08 11.53 19.71
C GLU A 220 8.29 10.36 20.30
N PRO A 221 7.26 9.81 19.61
CA PRO A 221 6.49 8.67 20.08
C PRO A 221 7.37 7.44 20.35
N ILE A 222 6.88 6.53 21.19
CA ILE A 222 7.51 5.22 21.39
C ILE A 222 7.01 4.27 20.29
N GLY A 223 7.91 3.82 19.43
CA GLY A 223 7.60 2.99 18.28
C GLY A 223 7.12 1.58 18.62
N MET A 224 6.36 0.98 17.70
CA MET A 224 5.92 -0.42 17.79
C MET A 224 7.11 -1.40 17.87
N THR A 225 8.26 -1.02 17.32
CA THR A 225 9.50 -1.80 17.33
C THR A 225 10.25 -1.75 18.66
N LYS A 226 9.84 -0.89 19.60
CA LYS A 226 10.52 -0.68 20.87
C LYS A 226 9.96 -1.55 22.00
N GLN A 227 10.82 -1.93 22.92
CA GLN A 227 10.40 -2.61 24.15
C GLN A 227 9.79 -1.59 25.12
N VAL A 228 8.65 -1.92 25.67
CA VAL A 228 7.95 -1.14 26.69
C VAL A 228 7.65 -1.99 27.90
N GLY A 229 7.49 -1.41 29.06
CA GLY A 229 7.13 -2.12 30.30
C GLY A 229 7.99 -1.70 31.50
N ASP A 230 7.57 -2.12 32.70
CA ASP A 230 8.19 -1.68 33.95
C ASP A 230 9.61 -2.26 34.15
N THR A 231 9.95 -3.35 33.45
CA THR A 231 11.27 -4.02 33.54
C THR A 231 12.27 -3.54 32.49
N VAL A 232 11.84 -2.66 31.57
CA VAL A 232 12.68 -2.19 30.47
C VAL A 232 13.58 -1.04 30.95
N THR A 233 14.89 -1.17 30.72
CA THR A 233 15.84 -0.12 31.02
C THR A 233 15.86 0.91 29.91
N VAL A 234 15.34 2.11 30.19
CA VAL A 234 15.35 3.25 29.25
C VAL A 234 16.64 4.05 29.49
N THR A 235 17.44 4.26 28.44
CA THR A 235 18.71 4.99 28.53
C THR A 235 18.58 6.37 27.92
N ALA A 236 18.72 7.41 28.72
CA ALA A 236 18.61 8.80 28.26
C ALA A 236 17.28 9.13 27.50
N GLY A 237 16.18 8.49 27.87
CA GLY A 237 14.87 8.63 27.24
C GLY A 237 14.65 7.73 26.02
N VAL A 238 15.66 6.97 25.59
CA VAL A 238 15.57 6.08 24.43
C VAL A 238 15.21 4.67 24.88
N TYR A 239 14.14 4.12 24.29
CA TYR A 239 13.67 2.76 24.51
C TYR A 239 14.44 1.77 23.62
N PRO A 240 14.84 0.59 24.16
CA PRO A 240 15.58 -0.40 23.39
C PRO A 240 14.70 -1.09 22.34
N ASP A 241 15.32 -1.56 21.27
CA ASP A 241 14.63 -2.32 20.22
C ASP A 241 14.14 -3.68 20.70
N LYS A 242 13.02 -4.16 20.16
CA LYS A 242 12.57 -5.53 20.35
C LYS A 242 13.48 -6.50 19.62
N ALA A 243 13.70 -7.66 20.23
CA ALA A 243 14.34 -8.77 19.55
C ALA A 243 13.47 -9.24 18.37
N THR A 244 14.09 -9.46 17.21
CA THR A 244 13.41 -9.95 16.04
C THR A 244 13.15 -11.44 16.10
N VAL A 245 11.97 -11.88 15.68
CA VAL A 245 11.60 -13.29 15.57
C VAL A 245 11.74 -13.71 14.11
N LYS A 246 12.59 -14.71 13.84
CA LYS A 246 12.77 -15.24 12.49
C LYS A 246 11.54 -15.99 12.03
N ILE A 247 10.96 -15.55 10.92
CA ILE A 247 9.84 -16.20 10.24
C ILE A 247 10.30 -16.63 8.85
N THR A 248 10.18 -17.92 8.56
CA THR A 248 10.57 -18.48 7.27
C THR A 248 9.38 -18.85 6.39
N LYS A 249 8.21 -19.04 6.98
CA LYS A 249 6.95 -19.33 6.26
C LYS A 249 5.77 -18.71 6.99
N PHE A 250 4.77 -18.29 6.25
CA PHE A 250 3.47 -17.85 6.79
C PHE A 250 2.51 -19.04 6.92
N ASP A 251 2.94 -20.07 7.64
CA ASP A 251 2.13 -21.24 7.93
C ASP A 251 1.42 -21.16 9.29
N ASN A 252 0.46 -22.07 9.47
CA ASN A 252 -0.32 -22.16 10.70
C ASN A 252 0.55 -22.34 11.96
N ILE A 253 1.70 -22.98 11.85
CA ILE A 253 2.53 -23.30 13.02
C ILE A 253 3.28 -22.03 13.47
N GLN A 254 3.95 -21.37 12.54
CA GLN A 254 4.77 -20.20 12.89
C GLN A 254 3.90 -19.01 13.28
N LEU A 255 2.88 -18.67 12.48
CA LEU A 255 2.03 -17.50 12.75
C LEU A 255 1.15 -17.69 13.99
N ASN A 256 0.51 -18.87 14.18
CA ASN A 256 -0.30 -19.13 15.37
C ASN A 256 0.53 -19.07 16.66
N LYS A 257 1.79 -19.52 16.63
CA LYS A 257 2.68 -19.41 17.77
C LYS A 257 2.92 -17.94 18.16
N GLN A 258 3.07 -17.07 17.19
CA GLN A 258 3.27 -15.64 17.45
C GLN A 258 1.95 -14.95 17.86
N ALA A 259 0.84 -15.31 17.23
CA ALA A 259 -0.48 -14.82 17.64
C ALA A 259 -0.83 -15.21 19.09
N ALA A 260 -0.42 -16.39 19.54
CA ALA A 260 -0.62 -16.82 20.92
C ALA A 260 0.11 -15.91 21.94
N ILE A 261 1.25 -15.32 21.58
CA ILE A 261 1.95 -14.35 22.44
C ILE A 261 1.11 -13.08 22.60
N LEU A 262 0.49 -12.60 21.51
CA LEU A 262 -0.37 -11.41 21.53
C LEU A 262 -1.63 -11.59 22.39
N THR A 263 -2.06 -12.84 22.65
CA THR A 263 -3.21 -13.12 23.55
C THR A 263 -2.92 -12.86 25.02
N LEU A 264 -1.66 -12.66 25.39
CA LEU A 264 -1.23 -12.43 26.76
C LEU A 264 -0.71 -11.01 26.94
N ASN A 265 -1.17 -10.32 27.97
CA ASN A 265 -0.56 -9.06 28.38
C ASN A 265 0.75 -9.32 29.18
N GLU A 266 1.48 -8.27 29.56
CA GLU A 266 2.72 -8.38 30.34
C GLU A 266 2.55 -9.09 31.68
N LYS A 267 1.34 -9.09 32.27
CA LYS A 267 1.00 -9.77 33.52
C LYS A 267 0.55 -11.21 33.32
N GLY A 268 0.61 -11.75 32.09
CA GLY A 268 0.19 -13.10 31.76
C GLY A 268 -1.32 -13.32 31.71
N GLN A 269 -2.12 -12.26 31.70
CA GLN A 269 -3.58 -12.33 31.59
C GLN A 269 -3.98 -12.43 30.12
N THR A 270 -4.99 -13.25 29.84
CA THR A 270 -5.50 -13.47 28.48
C THR A 270 -6.39 -12.32 28.00
N ARG A 271 -6.26 -11.99 26.73
CA ARG A 271 -7.12 -11.01 26.03
C ARG A 271 -7.54 -11.55 24.67
N PRO A 272 -8.72 -11.14 24.16
CA PRO A 272 -9.11 -11.42 22.78
C PRO A 272 -8.19 -10.68 21.82
N VAL A 273 -7.88 -11.33 20.70
CA VAL A 273 -7.05 -10.75 19.62
C VAL A 273 -7.97 -10.42 18.45
N ASN A 274 -8.13 -9.14 18.19
CA ASN A 274 -8.91 -8.60 17.08
C ASN A 274 -8.07 -7.53 16.37
N ASN A 275 -8.35 -7.25 15.10
CA ASN A 275 -7.66 -6.25 14.29
C ASN A 275 -6.15 -6.47 14.24
N LEU A 276 -5.77 -7.68 13.85
CA LEU A 276 -4.37 -8.00 13.59
C LEU A 276 -3.86 -7.29 12.35
N ILE A 277 -2.72 -6.66 12.48
CA ILE A 277 -2.02 -5.99 11.40
C ILE A 277 -0.63 -6.58 11.20
N MET A 278 -0.17 -6.55 9.96
CA MET A 278 1.21 -6.84 9.60
C MET A 278 1.73 -5.71 8.70
N LEU A 279 2.67 -4.94 9.24
CA LEU A 279 3.31 -3.85 8.50
C LEU A 279 4.56 -4.36 7.83
N VAL A 280 4.74 -4.05 6.55
CA VAL A 280 5.89 -4.49 5.77
C VAL A 280 6.39 -3.36 4.86
N ASN A 281 7.68 -3.37 4.56
CA ASN A 281 8.22 -2.44 3.58
C ASN A 281 7.61 -2.73 2.18
N PRO A 282 7.23 -1.72 1.38
CA PRO A 282 6.65 -1.91 0.05
C PRO A 282 7.50 -2.81 -0.87
N SER A 283 8.83 -2.70 -0.80
CA SER A 283 9.74 -3.56 -1.57
C SER A 283 9.66 -5.03 -1.14
N ASP A 284 9.61 -5.30 0.18
CA ASP A 284 9.50 -6.65 0.73
C ASP A 284 8.10 -7.25 0.55
N TYR A 285 7.07 -6.38 0.49
CA TYR A 285 5.72 -6.84 0.21
C TYR A 285 5.64 -7.59 -1.13
N TYR A 286 6.13 -6.97 -2.21
CA TYR A 286 6.09 -7.61 -3.52
C TYR A 286 7.13 -8.70 -3.70
N SER A 287 8.33 -8.56 -3.10
CA SER A 287 9.42 -9.53 -3.30
C SER A 287 9.36 -10.76 -2.42
N LYS A 288 8.75 -10.66 -1.21
CA LYS A 288 8.77 -11.74 -0.22
C LYS A 288 7.38 -12.11 0.29
N VAL A 289 6.61 -11.09 0.75
CA VAL A 289 5.33 -11.36 1.43
C VAL A 289 4.27 -11.85 0.45
N LEU A 290 4.08 -11.17 -0.68
CA LEU A 290 3.10 -11.56 -1.67
C LEU A 290 3.35 -12.99 -2.21
N PRO A 291 4.57 -13.39 -2.60
CA PRO A 291 4.85 -14.78 -2.94
C PRO A 291 4.60 -15.78 -1.80
N ALA A 292 4.78 -15.36 -0.54
CA ALA A 292 4.59 -16.24 0.61
C ALA A 292 3.12 -16.46 1.00
N ILE A 293 2.20 -15.61 0.54
CA ILE A 293 0.76 -15.73 0.81
C ILE A 293 -0.06 -16.16 -0.40
N GLN A 294 0.53 -16.19 -1.60
CA GLN A 294 -0.15 -16.55 -2.83
C GLN A 294 -0.04 -18.04 -3.14
N TYR A 295 -1.18 -18.64 -3.49
CA TYR A 295 -1.30 -20.03 -3.92
C TYR A 295 -1.96 -20.10 -5.30
N PRO A 296 -1.52 -21.00 -6.19
CA PRO A 296 -2.21 -21.21 -7.45
C PRO A 296 -3.62 -21.76 -7.19
N ALA A 297 -4.61 -21.15 -7.81
CA ALA A 297 -5.99 -21.60 -7.73
C ALA A 297 -6.29 -22.74 -8.71
N PRO A 298 -7.19 -23.70 -8.38
CA PRO A 298 -7.54 -24.81 -9.28
C PRO A 298 -8.12 -24.38 -10.63
N GLY A 299 -8.67 -23.16 -10.73
CA GLY A 299 -9.23 -22.58 -11.96
C GLY A 299 -8.28 -21.70 -12.75
N GLY A 300 -7.00 -21.65 -12.38
CA GLY A 300 -6.00 -20.71 -12.90
C GLY A 300 -5.99 -19.39 -12.13
N GLY A 301 -4.86 -18.69 -12.15
CA GLY A 301 -4.61 -17.49 -11.34
C GLY A 301 -4.10 -17.81 -9.94
N TYR A 302 -4.07 -16.79 -9.06
CA TYR A 302 -3.54 -16.89 -7.70
C TYR A 302 -4.59 -16.44 -6.68
N VAL A 303 -4.61 -17.10 -5.54
CA VAL A 303 -5.43 -16.74 -4.37
C VAL A 303 -4.47 -16.41 -3.22
N SER A 304 -4.70 -15.27 -2.58
CA SER A 304 -3.96 -14.90 -1.36
C SER A 304 -4.68 -15.47 -0.15
N ALA A 305 -3.97 -16.22 0.69
CA ALA A 305 -4.49 -16.80 1.90
C ALA A 305 -3.47 -16.74 3.04
N LEU A 306 -3.92 -16.28 4.19
CA LEU A 306 -3.22 -16.35 5.47
C LEU A 306 -3.97 -17.33 6.39
N PRO A 307 -3.31 -17.89 7.41
CA PRO A 307 -3.93 -18.86 8.33
C PRO A 307 -5.15 -18.29 9.09
N PHE A 308 -5.17 -17.00 9.31
CA PHE A 308 -6.26 -16.26 9.95
C PHE A 308 -6.26 -14.81 9.41
N ASP A 309 -7.26 -14.04 9.80
CA ASP A 309 -7.45 -12.68 9.31
C ASP A 309 -6.36 -11.73 9.83
N ILE A 310 -5.51 -11.26 8.92
CA ILE A 310 -4.42 -10.32 9.17
C ILE A 310 -4.46 -9.27 8.05
N ASP A 311 -4.61 -8.03 8.44
CA ASP A 311 -4.47 -6.91 7.49
C ASP A 311 -2.98 -6.67 7.19
N VAL A 312 -2.54 -7.06 6.00
CA VAL A 312 -1.17 -6.81 5.55
C VAL A 312 -1.10 -5.44 4.89
N MET A 313 -0.36 -4.54 5.50
CA MET A 313 -0.24 -3.15 5.07
C MET A 313 1.19 -2.80 4.72
N GLN A 314 1.34 -1.91 3.74
CA GLN A 314 2.64 -1.42 3.32
C GLN A 314 2.94 -0.10 4.04
N SER A 315 4.13 0.02 4.61
CA SER A 315 4.65 1.26 5.17
C SER A 315 6.13 1.43 4.85
N ALA A 316 6.50 2.61 4.37
CA ALA A 316 7.89 2.94 4.09
C ALA A 316 8.74 3.07 5.36
N ALA A 317 8.11 3.28 6.53
CA ALA A 317 8.77 3.36 7.82
C ALA A 317 9.34 2.02 8.29
N VAL A 318 8.84 0.89 7.76
CA VAL A 318 9.36 -0.44 8.13
C VAL A 318 10.68 -0.71 7.43
N GLU A 319 11.69 -1.10 8.20
CA GLU A 319 13.01 -1.45 7.68
C GLU A 319 12.94 -2.71 6.79
N LYS A 320 13.69 -2.69 5.69
CA LYS A 320 13.77 -3.84 4.78
C LYS A 320 14.24 -5.10 5.50
N GLY A 321 13.61 -6.21 5.21
CA GLY A 321 13.87 -7.50 5.86
C GLY A 321 13.12 -7.70 7.18
N LYS A 322 12.38 -6.68 7.64
CA LYS A 322 11.57 -6.75 8.86
C LYS A 322 10.08 -6.61 8.55
N ALA A 323 9.26 -7.12 9.46
CA ALA A 323 7.82 -6.85 9.49
C ALA A 323 7.36 -6.63 10.93
N VAL A 324 6.38 -5.76 11.15
CA VAL A 324 5.79 -5.54 12.47
C VAL A 324 4.43 -6.19 12.51
N PHE A 325 4.26 -7.14 13.41
CA PHE A 325 3.02 -7.90 13.58
C PHE A 325 2.41 -7.60 14.95
N GLY A 326 1.13 -7.25 14.99
CA GLY A 326 0.51 -6.90 16.26
C GLY A 326 -0.96 -6.53 16.17
N ILE A 327 -1.48 -5.98 17.25
CA ILE A 327 -2.88 -5.57 17.41
C ILE A 327 -2.95 -4.04 17.32
N ALA A 328 -3.51 -3.51 16.23
CA ALA A 328 -3.54 -2.06 15.96
C ALA A 328 -4.14 -1.25 17.13
N ASN A 329 -5.23 -1.72 17.71
CA ASN A 329 -5.93 -1.04 18.81
C ASN A 329 -5.11 -0.97 20.13
N LEU A 330 -3.98 -1.66 20.20
CA LEU A 330 -3.08 -1.62 21.36
C LEU A 330 -1.91 -0.63 21.16
N TYR A 331 -2.00 0.21 20.17
CA TYR A 331 -1.17 1.39 20.05
C TYR A 331 -2.02 2.62 20.39
N PHE A 332 -1.64 3.32 21.46
CA PHE A 332 -2.26 4.59 21.82
C PHE A 332 -1.58 5.73 21.07
N MET A 333 -2.36 6.61 20.47
CA MET A 333 -1.86 7.84 19.86
C MET A 333 -2.69 9.02 20.34
N GLY A 334 -2.09 9.90 21.14
CA GLY A 334 -2.67 11.16 21.55
C GLY A 334 -2.23 12.27 20.59
N ALA A 335 -3.16 12.92 19.91
CA ALA A 335 -2.90 14.09 19.08
C ALA A 335 -3.45 15.34 19.76
N GLY A 336 -2.58 16.31 20.01
CA GLY A 336 -2.94 17.59 20.63
C GLY A 336 -3.34 18.60 19.57
N MET A 337 -4.60 18.97 19.54
CA MET A 337 -5.09 20.10 18.74
C MET A 337 -4.83 21.47 19.40
N GLY A 338 -3.75 21.58 20.18
CA GLY A 338 -3.51 22.71 21.09
C GLY A 338 -3.28 24.07 20.44
N ASN A 339 -3.06 24.14 19.13
CA ASN A 339 -2.94 25.40 18.38
C ASN A 339 -3.68 25.31 17.07
N LYS A 340 -4.93 24.82 17.07
CA LYS A 340 -5.93 24.90 15.99
C LYS A 340 -5.37 25.38 14.62
N GLY A 341 -4.35 24.71 14.08
CA GLY A 341 -3.86 24.97 12.75
C GLY A 341 -3.28 26.36 12.46
N ASN A 342 -2.70 27.03 13.43
CA ASN A 342 -1.98 28.27 13.15
C ASN A 342 -0.75 27.99 12.30
N ILE A 343 -0.84 28.36 11.03
CA ILE A 343 0.32 28.40 10.15
C ILE A 343 1.14 29.62 10.56
N LEU A 344 2.35 29.36 11.01
CA LEU A 344 3.37 30.38 11.19
C LEU A 344 4.11 30.55 9.86
N TYR A 345 4.48 31.75 9.53
CA TYR A 345 5.28 32.01 8.33
C TYR A 345 6.48 32.88 8.65
N SER A 346 7.49 32.79 7.79
CA SER A 346 8.69 33.62 7.83
C SER A 346 9.12 34.03 6.43
N ASP A 347 9.39 35.32 6.25
CA ASP A 347 9.95 35.89 5.02
C ASP A 347 11.46 36.09 5.13
N GLU A 348 12.04 35.86 6.31
CA GLU A 348 13.44 36.14 6.60
C GLU A 348 14.35 34.94 6.32
N TYR A 349 13.81 33.74 6.45
CA TYR A 349 14.58 32.49 6.40
C TYR A 349 15.12 32.17 5.00
N HIS A 350 14.34 32.43 3.94
CA HIS A 350 14.71 32.24 2.52
C HIS A 350 14.59 33.54 1.73
N PHE A 351 15.10 34.62 2.28
CA PHE A 351 14.96 35.96 1.67
C PHE A 351 15.64 36.08 0.32
N LEU A 352 16.79 35.44 0.10
CA LEU A 352 17.56 35.53 -1.15
C LEU A 352 16.96 34.62 -2.25
N GLU A 353 16.24 33.59 -1.86
CA GLU A 353 15.59 32.64 -2.78
C GLU A 353 14.21 33.12 -3.24
N ASP A 354 13.75 34.29 -2.80
CA ASP A 354 12.43 34.84 -3.06
C ASP A 354 11.28 33.90 -2.67
N GLU A 355 11.47 33.20 -1.55
CA GLU A 355 10.54 32.23 -0.99
C GLU A 355 9.98 32.71 0.37
N ARG A 356 8.75 32.26 0.65
CA ARG A 356 8.13 32.35 1.96
C ARG A 356 8.00 30.95 2.55
N VAL A 357 8.42 30.81 3.79
CA VAL A 357 8.35 29.53 4.52
C VAL A 357 7.14 29.52 5.43
N TYR A 358 6.25 28.54 5.21
CA TYR A 358 5.14 28.24 6.10
C TYR A 358 5.53 27.08 7.00
N LEU A 359 5.20 27.18 8.28
CA LEU A 359 5.48 26.19 9.30
C LEU A 359 4.16 25.71 9.91
N ILE A 360 3.93 24.40 9.88
CA ILE A 360 2.87 23.75 10.64
C ILE A 360 3.45 22.93 11.78
N LYS A 361 2.73 22.87 12.90
CA LYS A 361 3.11 22.11 14.08
C LYS A 361 1.97 21.23 14.51
N LEU A 362 2.28 19.95 14.74
CA LEU A 362 1.40 18.98 15.38
C LEU A 362 2.05 18.56 16.71
N TYR A 363 1.25 18.53 17.76
CA TYR A 363 1.67 17.96 19.04
C TYR A 363 1.04 16.59 19.18
N ALA A 364 1.87 15.56 19.29
CA ALA A 364 1.40 14.20 19.38
C ALA A 364 2.35 13.39 20.27
N HIS A 365 1.82 12.35 20.90
CA HIS A 365 2.61 11.35 21.60
C HIS A 365 1.90 10.01 21.51
N GLY A 366 2.65 8.95 21.29
CA GLY A 366 2.09 7.61 21.15
C GLY A 366 3.00 6.55 21.76
N PHE A 367 2.40 5.44 22.17
CA PHE A 367 3.13 4.31 22.72
C PHE A 367 2.31 3.02 22.61
N PRO A 368 2.96 1.85 22.50
CA PRO A 368 2.31 0.55 22.66
C PRO A 368 1.82 0.38 24.10
N ILE A 369 0.58 -0.11 24.29
CA ILE A 369 -0.02 -0.28 25.62
C ILE A 369 0.78 -1.25 26.51
N ASP A 370 1.31 -2.32 25.90
CA ASP A 370 2.20 -3.27 26.57
C ASP A 370 3.23 -3.86 25.60
N ASN A 371 4.23 -4.56 26.15
CA ASN A 371 5.31 -5.13 25.33
C ASN A 371 4.84 -6.23 24.38
N ASN A 372 3.77 -6.93 24.71
CA ASN A 372 3.20 -8.01 23.90
C ASN A 372 2.18 -7.51 22.87
N SER A 373 2.02 -6.19 22.70
CA SER A 373 1.12 -5.60 21.70
C SER A 373 1.63 -5.79 20.28
N PHE A 374 2.95 -5.79 20.10
CA PHE A 374 3.62 -5.90 18.80
C PHE A 374 4.84 -6.80 18.87
N ILE A 375 5.10 -7.53 17.79
CA ILE A 375 6.25 -8.42 17.58
C ILE A 375 6.95 -8.01 16.29
N VAL A 376 8.27 -7.96 16.29
CA VAL A 376 9.06 -7.66 15.09
C VAL A 376 9.54 -8.97 14.49
N PHE A 377 9.16 -9.21 13.23
CA PHE A 377 9.61 -10.37 12.47
C PHE A 377 10.84 -10.04 11.65
N ASP A 378 11.76 -10.99 11.57
CA ASP A 378 12.80 -11.04 10.53
C ASP A 378 12.29 -11.92 9.39
N ILE A 379 11.95 -11.28 8.26
CA ILE A 379 11.42 -11.91 7.05
C ILE A 379 12.48 -11.99 5.93
N SER A 380 13.76 -11.81 6.26
CA SER A 380 14.85 -11.83 5.28
C SER A 380 14.90 -13.15 4.51
N ASN A 381 14.57 -14.26 5.17
CA ASN A 381 14.57 -15.61 4.62
C ASN A 381 13.16 -16.19 4.43
N LEU A 382 12.16 -15.32 4.22
CA LEU A 382 10.79 -15.75 4.00
C LEU A 382 10.68 -16.52 2.68
N GLN A 383 10.10 -17.71 2.74
CA GLN A 383 9.98 -18.62 1.61
C GLN A 383 8.62 -18.45 0.93
N PRO A 384 8.51 -18.57 -0.40
CA PRO A 384 7.24 -18.61 -1.10
C PRO A 384 6.33 -19.73 -0.59
N ALA A 385 5.02 -19.53 -0.64
CA ALA A 385 4.01 -20.51 -0.22
C ALA A 385 4.04 -21.78 -1.09
N HIS A 386 4.35 -21.61 -2.38
CA HIS A 386 4.59 -22.65 -3.33
C HIS A 386 6.07 -22.64 -3.72
N TYR A 387 6.82 -23.59 -3.21
CA TYR A 387 7.97 -24.03 -3.96
C TYR A 387 7.41 -24.71 -5.21
N LYS A 388 7.52 -24.09 -6.38
CA LYS A 388 8.01 -24.88 -7.48
C LYS A 388 9.29 -25.48 -6.92
N VAL A 389 9.29 -26.75 -6.61
CA VAL A 389 10.47 -27.53 -6.77
C VAL A 389 10.69 -27.45 -8.28
N GLU A 390 11.34 -26.41 -8.76
CA GLU A 390 12.34 -26.69 -9.74
C GLU A 390 13.22 -27.64 -8.98
N THR A 391 13.07 -28.92 -9.17
CA THR A 391 14.19 -29.77 -9.35
C THR A 391 15.02 -28.98 -10.37
N ILE A 392 15.88 -28.08 -9.92
CA ILE A 392 17.20 -28.07 -10.45
C ILE A 392 17.58 -29.49 -10.13
N ALA A 393 17.27 -30.39 -11.11
CA ALA A 393 18.14 -31.45 -11.37
C ALA A 393 19.53 -30.79 -11.49
N ASN A 394 20.24 -30.74 -10.38
CA ASN A 394 21.61 -31.09 -10.38
C ASN A 394 21.62 -32.64 -10.57
N THR A 395 20.79 -33.15 -11.45
CA THR A 395 21.09 -34.14 -12.43
C THR A 395 22.10 -33.39 -13.32
N THR A 396 23.37 -33.57 -13.13
CA THR A 396 24.01 -34.22 -14.28
C THR A 396 22.88 -35.04 -14.87
N GLU A 397 22.25 -34.58 -15.98
CA GLU A 397 21.49 -35.42 -16.86
C GLU A 397 22.45 -36.58 -17.01
N VAL A 398 22.22 -37.68 -16.29
CA VAL A 398 22.91 -38.92 -16.56
C VAL A 398 22.16 -39.34 -17.80
N ASP A 399 22.79 -38.96 -18.92
CA ASP A 399 22.35 -39.36 -20.23
C ASP A 399 21.98 -40.85 -20.14
N ASP A 400 20.68 -41.19 -20.13
CA ASP A 400 20.18 -42.55 -19.99
C ASP A 400 19.76 -43.09 -21.35
N ALA A 401 20.73 -43.66 -22.05
CA ALA A 401 20.48 -44.29 -23.33
C ALA A 401 19.88 -45.70 -23.23
N THR A 402 19.28 -46.08 -22.09
CA THR A 402 18.64 -47.40 -21.91
C THR A 402 17.21 -47.43 -22.47
N LEU A 403 16.72 -48.62 -22.74
CA LEU A 403 15.31 -48.85 -23.12
C LEU A 403 14.45 -49.19 -21.90
N ALA A 404 13.24 -48.62 -21.85
CA ALA A 404 12.17 -49.00 -20.93
C ALA A 404 11.37 -50.21 -21.43
N ASP A 405 11.28 -50.41 -22.77
CA ASP A 405 10.57 -51.52 -23.35
C ASP A 405 11.06 -51.78 -24.78
N LEU A 406 11.02 -53.06 -25.20
CA LEU A 406 11.36 -53.50 -26.55
C LEU A 406 10.37 -54.54 -27.02
N LYS A 407 9.74 -54.30 -28.16
CA LYS A 407 8.68 -55.17 -28.71
C LYS A 407 8.96 -55.58 -30.11
N PHE A 408 8.64 -56.85 -30.42
CA PHE A 408 8.60 -57.40 -31.77
C PHE A 408 7.15 -57.74 -32.14
N SER A 409 6.67 -57.25 -33.28
CA SER A 409 5.29 -57.45 -33.64
C SER A 409 4.97 -58.95 -33.86
N ASN A 410 3.81 -59.41 -33.32
CA ASN A 410 3.25 -60.74 -33.40
C ASN A 410 4.05 -61.87 -32.73
N LYS A 411 5.21 -61.58 -32.18
CA LYS A 411 6.08 -62.57 -31.51
C LYS A 411 6.68 -61.96 -30.25
N LYS A 412 7.17 -62.81 -29.33
CA LYS A 412 7.97 -62.44 -28.17
C LYS A 412 9.42 -62.82 -28.42
N PHE A 413 10.31 -62.08 -27.87
CA PHE A 413 11.72 -62.49 -27.82
C PHE A 413 11.87 -63.74 -26.95
N ASN A 414 12.88 -64.53 -27.20
CA ASN A 414 13.20 -65.68 -26.36
C ASN A 414 13.65 -65.25 -24.98
N GLU A 415 14.32 -64.13 -24.87
CA GLU A 415 14.74 -63.47 -23.63
C GLU A 415 13.60 -62.62 -23.08
N THR A 416 13.46 -62.53 -21.77
CA THR A 416 12.60 -61.53 -21.11
C THR A 416 13.30 -60.19 -21.16
N PHE A 417 12.54 -59.14 -21.58
CA PHE A 417 13.11 -57.81 -21.64
C PHE A 417 13.59 -57.33 -20.29
N ALA A 418 14.81 -56.81 -20.25
CA ALA A 418 15.40 -56.07 -19.12
C ALA A 418 16.31 -54.98 -19.68
N SER A 419 16.30 -53.78 -19.10
CA SER A 419 17.03 -52.62 -19.61
C SER A 419 18.52 -52.83 -19.77
N GLY A 420 19.13 -53.68 -18.93
CA GLY A 420 20.56 -54.03 -18.99
C GLY A 420 20.87 -55.21 -19.92
N THR A 421 19.87 -55.79 -20.61
CA THR A 421 20.08 -56.89 -21.61
C THR A 421 20.14 -56.30 -22.98
N THR A 422 21.28 -56.39 -23.62
CA THR A 422 21.54 -55.75 -24.96
C THR A 422 21.44 -56.73 -26.14
N ALA A 423 21.18 -58.05 -25.88
CA ALA A 423 21.08 -59.05 -26.94
C ALA A 423 19.75 -59.83 -26.79
N TYR A 424 18.99 -59.85 -27.86
CA TYR A 424 17.71 -60.55 -27.99
C TYR A 424 17.63 -61.43 -29.21
N THR A 425 16.91 -62.53 -29.11
CA THR A 425 16.69 -63.47 -30.19
C THR A 425 15.21 -63.71 -30.42
N VAL A 426 14.80 -63.88 -31.69
CA VAL A 426 13.41 -64.20 -32.03
C VAL A 426 13.38 -65.03 -33.31
N THR A 427 12.49 -66.04 -33.38
CA THR A 427 12.25 -66.83 -34.57
C THR A 427 10.90 -66.49 -35.16
N THR A 428 10.83 -66.29 -36.49
CA THR A 428 9.59 -65.93 -37.18
C THR A 428 9.47 -66.62 -38.54
N THR A 429 8.25 -66.94 -38.92
CA THR A 429 7.87 -67.38 -40.28
C THR A 429 7.35 -66.18 -41.10
N ASP A 430 7.13 -65.02 -40.50
CA ASP A 430 6.60 -63.86 -41.19
C ASP A 430 7.67 -63.27 -42.14
N ALA A 431 7.25 -62.76 -43.27
CA ALA A 431 8.11 -62.14 -44.23
C ALA A 431 8.66 -60.84 -43.77
N SER A 432 7.94 -60.19 -42.84
CA SER A 432 8.30 -58.86 -42.27
C SER A 432 7.64 -58.66 -40.93
N ASN A 433 8.34 -57.94 -40.03
CA ASN A 433 7.85 -57.58 -38.71
C ASN A 433 8.28 -56.13 -38.35
N THR A 434 7.65 -55.56 -37.35
CA THR A 434 7.98 -54.23 -36.78
C THR A 434 8.68 -54.43 -35.45
N ILE A 435 9.80 -53.72 -35.23
CA ILE A 435 10.47 -53.57 -33.95
C ILE A 435 10.11 -52.21 -33.42
N THR A 436 9.64 -52.16 -32.18
CA THR A 436 9.31 -50.90 -31.47
C THR A 436 10.07 -50.91 -30.18
N ALA A 437 10.89 -49.87 -29.98
CA ALA A 437 11.67 -49.64 -28.80
C ALA A 437 11.17 -48.37 -28.10
N LEU A 438 10.95 -48.47 -26.80
CA LEU A 438 10.59 -47.32 -25.95
C LEU A 438 11.82 -46.91 -25.12
N PRO A 439 12.39 -45.73 -25.28
CA PRO A 439 13.52 -45.29 -24.46
C PRO A 439 13.08 -45.05 -23.03
N ALA A 440 13.99 -45.20 -22.08
CA ALA A 440 13.75 -44.91 -20.67
C ALA A 440 13.67 -43.40 -20.42
N ASP A 441 14.51 -42.63 -21.10
CA ASP A 441 14.38 -41.17 -21.15
C ASP A 441 13.57 -40.73 -22.37
N ALA A 442 12.64 -39.79 -22.14
CA ALA A 442 11.77 -39.28 -23.20
C ALA A 442 12.50 -38.38 -24.23
N THR A 443 13.69 -37.93 -23.91
CA THR A 443 14.56 -37.12 -24.77
C THR A 443 15.51 -37.95 -25.61
N ALA A 444 15.68 -39.23 -25.28
CA ALA A 444 16.54 -40.16 -26.01
C ALA A 444 16.01 -40.46 -27.43
N GLU A 445 16.86 -40.40 -28.39
CA GLU A 445 16.58 -40.76 -29.79
C GLU A 445 16.81 -42.24 -30.02
N VAL A 446 15.87 -42.89 -30.72
CA VAL A 446 15.95 -44.31 -31.06
C VAL A 446 15.99 -44.48 -32.58
N GLU A 447 17.07 -45.09 -33.08
CA GLU A 447 17.28 -45.40 -34.49
C GLU A 447 17.48 -46.91 -34.67
N ILE A 448 16.87 -47.49 -35.69
CA ILE A 448 17.04 -48.91 -36.05
C ILE A 448 18.00 -49.03 -37.22
N GLU A 449 19.02 -49.85 -37.06
CA GLU A 449 19.98 -50.16 -38.15
C GLU A 449 19.75 -51.62 -38.60
N PHE A 450 19.50 -51.79 -39.92
CA PHE A 450 19.33 -53.09 -40.53
C PHE A 450 19.97 -53.10 -41.92
N LYS A 451 20.86 -54.06 -42.21
CA LYS A 451 21.60 -54.18 -43.45
C LYS A 451 22.37 -52.88 -43.84
N GLU A 452 22.99 -52.25 -42.83
CA GLU A 452 23.71 -51.00 -42.95
C GLU A 452 22.85 -49.75 -43.26
N ASP A 453 21.51 -49.96 -43.46
CA ASP A 453 20.57 -48.85 -43.62
C ASP A 453 19.93 -48.46 -42.28
N LYS A 454 19.65 -47.17 -42.12
CA LYS A 454 19.04 -46.59 -40.94
C LYS A 454 17.53 -46.37 -41.12
N TYR A 455 16.75 -46.76 -40.16
CA TYR A 455 15.29 -46.67 -40.15
C TYR A 455 14.78 -46.00 -38.88
N PRO A 456 13.71 -45.22 -38.98
CA PRO A 456 13.00 -44.72 -37.79
C PRO A 456 12.45 -45.89 -36.95
N ASN A 457 12.39 -45.66 -35.64
CA ASN A 457 11.75 -46.59 -34.69
C ASN A 457 10.31 -46.94 -35.12
N GLY A 458 9.97 -48.22 -35.05
CA GLY A 458 8.65 -48.72 -35.49
C GLY A 458 8.53 -48.97 -36.99
N THR A 459 9.61 -48.92 -37.76
CA THR A 459 9.61 -49.24 -39.18
C THR A 459 9.44 -50.75 -39.37
N LYS A 460 8.67 -51.15 -40.40
CA LYS A 460 8.48 -52.54 -40.80
C LYS A 460 9.67 -53.02 -41.61
N LEU A 461 10.40 -54.04 -41.11
CA LEU A 461 11.58 -54.60 -41.73
C LEU A 461 11.23 -55.93 -42.44
N THR A 462 11.86 -56.20 -43.55
CA THR A 462 11.66 -57.45 -44.35
C THR A 462 12.89 -58.36 -44.20
N TRP A 463 12.66 -59.63 -43.88
CA TRP A 463 13.66 -60.59 -43.50
C TRP A 463 14.18 -61.41 -44.67
N ASP A 464 15.45 -61.64 -44.73
CA ASP A 464 15.99 -62.73 -45.58
C ASP A 464 15.88 -64.08 -44.91
N ALA A 465 15.87 -65.17 -45.63
CA ALA A 465 15.88 -66.48 -45.07
C ALA A 465 17.09 -66.79 -44.23
N GLY A 466 16.90 -67.29 -43.01
CA GLY A 466 17.94 -67.53 -42.04
C GLY A 466 18.13 -66.37 -41.11
N SER A 467 19.35 -66.12 -40.64
CA SER A 467 19.65 -65.13 -39.55
C SER A 467 19.78 -63.70 -40.08
N ASN A 468 19.02 -62.79 -39.48
CA ASN A 468 19.05 -61.35 -39.73
C ASN A 468 19.43 -60.64 -38.45
N THR A 469 20.39 -59.72 -38.50
CA THR A 469 20.81 -58.91 -37.34
C THR A 469 20.27 -57.50 -37.46
N VAL A 470 19.60 -57.04 -36.45
CA VAL A 470 19.09 -55.68 -36.32
C VAL A 470 19.71 -55.06 -35.10
N LYS A 471 20.15 -53.82 -35.23
CA LYS A 471 20.64 -53.01 -34.08
C LYS A 471 19.64 -51.91 -33.82
N VAL A 472 19.31 -51.72 -32.55
CA VAL A 472 18.53 -50.58 -32.02
C VAL A 472 19.48 -49.70 -31.28
N ASN A 473 19.81 -48.57 -31.86
CA ASN A 473 20.72 -47.57 -31.29
C ASN A 473 19.86 -46.56 -30.55
N VAL A 474 20.20 -46.38 -29.29
CA VAL A 474 19.56 -45.39 -28.41
C VAL A 474 20.63 -44.35 -28.07
N THR A 475 20.31 -43.05 -28.24
CA THR A 475 21.23 -41.95 -27.98
C THR A 475 20.56 -40.94 -27.11
N ASP A 476 21.18 -40.59 -25.99
CA ASP A 476 20.73 -39.53 -25.11
C ASP A 476 21.96 -38.65 -24.71
N GLY A 477 22.00 -37.41 -25.19
CA GLY A 477 23.14 -36.54 -25.01
C GLY A 477 24.46 -37.16 -25.52
N ALA A 478 25.37 -37.47 -24.58
CA ALA A 478 26.64 -38.14 -24.92
C ALA A 478 26.63 -39.66 -24.70
N ALA A 479 25.59 -40.21 -24.06
CA ALA A 479 25.43 -41.64 -23.84
C ALA A 479 24.86 -42.31 -25.10
N THR A 480 25.36 -43.50 -25.40
CA THR A 480 24.86 -44.35 -26.50
C THR A 480 24.81 -45.78 -26.02
N GLU A 481 23.68 -46.47 -26.25
CA GLU A 481 23.53 -47.92 -26.03
C GLU A 481 22.98 -48.60 -27.24
N THR A 482 23.47 -49.80 -27.56
CA THR A 482 23.06 -50.56 -28.76
C THR A 482 22.49 -51.91 -28.34
N TYR A 483 21.23 -52.14 -28.67
CA TYR A 483 20.56 -53.43 -28.50
C TYR A 483 20.59 -54.21 -29.80
N THR A 484 21.11 -55.42 -29.75
CA THR A 484 21.24 -56.30 -30.91
C THR A 484 20.14 -57.36 -30.92
N ILE A 485 19.35 -57.42 -31.99
CA ILE A 485 18.24 -58.37 -32.14
C ILE A 485 18.61 -59.31 -33.28
N THR A 486 18.71 -60.61 -32.99
CA THR A 486 18.89 -61.63 -33.99
C THR A 486 17.54 -62.27 -34.37
N VAL A 487 17.05 -61.98 -35.58
CA VAL A 487 15.80 -62.52 -36.12
C VAL A 487 16.13 -63.69 -37.02
N THR A 488 15.68 -64.88 -36.64
CA THR A 488 15.82 -66.12 -37.50
C THR A 488 14.53 -66.30 -38.23
N LYS A 489 14.55 -66.23 -39.58
CA LYS A 489 13.40 -66.51 -40.44
C LYS A 489 13.49 -67.94 -40.88
N GLU A 490 12.44 -68.75 -40.48
CA GLU A 490 12.20 -70.09 -40.89
C GLU A 490 11.46 -70.17 -42.21
#